data_0a1e398b1e33a9a724ff6e9783d9ad06
#
_entry.id   0a1e398b1e33a9a724ff6e9783d9ad06
#
_cell.length_a   1.000
_cell.length_b   1.000
_cell.length_c   1.000
_cell.angle_alpha   90.00
_cell.angle_beta   90.00
_cell.angle_gamma   90.00
#
_symmetry.space_group_name_H-M   'P 1'
#
loop_
_entity.id
_entity.type
_entity.pdbx_description
1 polymer ?
#
loop_
_entity_poly.entity_id
_entity_poly.type
_entity_poly.pdbx_seq_one_letter_code
_entity_poly.pdbx_strand_id
1 'polypeptide(L)'
;MNGEPHLMSVMVPCLMKTVSGGQVRSIALGHPLLDDYLEFVAARARPNTLIAVAYDLKVFFTVIVKQPADITTADVLTFIKAQRAPRRGAGVLRLEDGEAGLSARTIKRRLASVSGLFGYLIARADAGVNANPVPRGLATRGRRGRAGVRGAPLIRAPRTLPRVLEPAEADAFVAALRTQRDRAMVAAMLLGGLRRCEVLGLRLPDLRPGERRVFVADGKGGRQRIVPISARFFSAVAAYYDSERPRTSSTETVFVVLKGPRRGQPLSAAGLDEIIEGARKRAGLTHLTCHQLRHTCFTRLREAGMALEAIQAQAGHASIESTRVYLHLANDWLAGEYLRAAEAIDAQSVRS
;
A
#
# COMPACT_ATOMS: atom_id res chain seq x y z
N MET A 1 -5.56 -36.99 -45.47
CA MET A 1 -6.03 -35.97 -44.51
C MET A 1 -4.86 -35.65 -43.60
N ASN A 2 -4.13 -34.61 -43.96
CA ASN A 2 -2.91 -34.20 -43.26
C ASN A 2 -3.30 -33.36 -42.06
N GLY A 3 -3.12 -33.90 -40.85
CA GLY A 3 -3.18 -33.13 -39.63
C GLY A 3 -1.93 -32.32 -39.52
N GLU A 4 -2.00 -31.00 -39.76
CA GLU A 4 -0.92 -30.08 -39.42
C GLU A 4 -0.73 -30.09 -37.88
N PRO A 5 0.50 -30.22 -37.37
CA PRO A 5 0.76 -30.03 -35.98
C PRO A 5 0.56 -28.54 -35.68
N HIS A 6 -0.48 -28.19 -34.91
CA HIS A 6 -0.57 -26.90 -34.27
C HIS A 6 0.72 -26.66 -33.49
N LEU A 7 1.61 -25.89 -34.06
CA LEU A 7 2.75 -25.29 -33.35
C LEU A 7 2.18 -24.53 -32.14
N MET A 8 2.26 -25.16 -30.96
CA MET A 8 1.90 -24.54 -29.69
C MET A 8 2.80 -23.32 -29.53
N SER A 9 2.29 -22.15 -29.86
CA SER A 9 2.97 -20.88 -29.69
C SER A 9 3.36 -20.77 -28.21
N VAL A 10 4.65 -20.80 -27.95
CA VAL A 10 5.21 -20.60 -26.62
C VAL A 10 4.79 -19.22 -26.13
N MET A 11 3.99 -19.19 -25.08
CA MET A 11 3.44 -17.95 -24.54
C MET A 11 4.51 -17.17 -23.79
N VAL A 12 5.11 -16.15 -24.40
CA VAL A 12 5.98 -15.19 -23.74
C VAL A 12 5.23 -13.85 -23.63
N PRO A 13 4.78 -13.45 -22.44
CA PRO A 13 3.99 -12.24 -22.30
C PRO A 13 4.82 -10.98 -22.57
N CYS A 14 4.38 -10.15 -23.51
CA CYS A 14 4.95 -8.85 -23.81
C CYS A 14 4.07 -7.75 -23.23
N LEU A 15 4.63 -6.93 -22.30
CA LEU A 15 3.87 -5.87 -21.66
C LEU A 15 3.80 -4.65 -22.58
N MET A 16 2.63 -4.40 -23.11
CA MET A 16 2.31 -3.21 -23.91
C MET A 16 1.46 -2.25 -23.07
N LYS A 17 1.80 -0.95 -23.11
CA LYS A 17 1.06 0.09 -22.36
C LYS A 17 0.68 1.21 -23.32
N THR A 18 -0.60 1.57 -23.31
CA THR A 18 -1.08 2.78 -23.97
C THR A 18 -1.23 3.87 -22.93
N VAL A 19 -0.55 5.00 -23.15
CA VAL A 19 -0.59 6.15 -22.24
C VAL A 19 -1.23 7.33 -22.97
N SER A 20 -2.21 7.98 -22.35
CA SER A 20 -2.85 9.19 -22.84
C SER A 20 -3.01 10.19 -21.70
N GLY A 21 -2.58 11.44 -21.90
CA GLY A 21 -2.62 12.47 -20.87
C GLY A 21 -1.80 12.14 -19.61
N GLY A 22 -0.70 11.38 -19.74
CA GLY A 22 0.14 10.95 -18.61
C GLY A 22 -0.45 9.82 -17.77
N GLN A 23 -1.62 9.31 -18.14
CA GLN A 23 -2.26 8.17 -17.47
C GLN A 23 -2.25 6.92 -18.34
N VAL A 24 -2.05 5.76 -17.71
CA VAL A 24 -2.16 4.46 -18.39
C VAL A 24 -3.63 4.20 -18.70
N ARG A 25 -3.96 4.12 -20.00
CA ARG A 25 -5.31 3.85 -20.52
C ARG A 25 -5.58 2.37 -20.65
N SER A 26 -4.64 1.62 -21.20
CA SER A 26 -4.75 0.17 -21.34
C SER A 26 -3.41 -0.51 -21.14
N ILE A 27 -3.45 -1.76 -20.75
CA ILE A 27 -2.30 -2.66 -20.64
C ILE A 27 -2.67 -3.99 -21.24
N ALA A 28 -1.81 -4.52 -22.12
CA ALA A 28 -1.94 -5.84 -22.71
C ALA A 28 -0.66 -6.66 -22.48
N LEU A 29 -0.78 -7.96 -22.52
CA LEU A 29 0.31 -8.92 -22.40
C LEU A 29 0.53 -9.72 -23.71
N GLY A 30 -0.32 -9.51 -24.72
CA GLY A 30 -0.24 -10.15 -26.03
C GLY A 30 -0.82 -11.55 -26.05
N HIS A 31 -1.72 -11.87 -25.12
CA HIS A 31 -2.46 -13.14 -25.10
C HIS A 31 -3.95 -12.88 -24.83
N PRO A 32 -4.87 -13.35 -25.69
CA PRO A 32 -6.29 -12.97 -25.61
C PRO A 32 -6.91 -13.14 -24.23
N LEU A 33 -6.76 -14.32 -23.59
CA LEU A 33 -7.34 -14.59 -22.27
C LEU A 33 -6.77 -13.69 -21.15
N LEU A 34 -5.50 -13.29 -21.27
CA LEU A 34 -4.88 -12.39 -20.29
C LEU A 34 -5.32 -10.95 -20.54
N ASP A 35 -5.42 -10.55 -21.78
CA ASP A 35 -5.78 -9.20 -22.17
C ASP A 35 -7.25 -8.92 -21.82
N ASP A 36 -8.17 -9.86 -22.10
CA ASP A 36 -9.57 -9.82 -21.66
C ASP A 36 -9.69 -9.70 -20.13
N TYR A 37 -8.86 -10.45 -19.38
CA TYR A 37 -8.83 -10.31 -17.92
C TYR A 37 -8.32 -8.94 -17.48
N LEU A 38 -7.32 -8.39 -18.14
CA LEU A 38 -6.80 -7.05 -17.82
C LEU A 38 -7.83 -5.97 -18.14
N GLU A 39 -8.62 -6.10 -19.20
CA GLU A 39 -9.76 -5.23 -19.48
C GLU A 39 -10.84 -5.33 -18.40
N PHE A 40 -11.18 -6.54 -17.96
CA PHE A 40 -12.09 -6.75 -16.85
C PHE A 40 -11.56 -6.10 -15.55
N VAL A 41 -10.26 -6.20 -15.27
CA VAL A 41 -9.63 -5.52 -14.12
C VAL A 41 -9.67 -4.01 -14.29
N ALA A 42 -9.43 -3.49 -15.50
CA ALA A 42 -9.44 -2.05 -15.78
C ALA A 42 -10.83 -1.44 -15.54
N ALA A 43 -11.90 -2.16 -15.87
CA ALA A 43 -13.27 -1.70 -15.67
C ALA A 43 -13.65 -1.55 -14.17
N ARG A 44 -13.00 -2.25 -13.25
CA ARG A 44 -13.38 -2.33 -11.82
C ARG A 44 -12.31 -1.85 -10.83
N ALA A 45 -11.09 -1.65 -11.27
CA ALA A 45 -9.98 -1.35 -10.39
C ALA A 45 -9.28 -0.04 -10.77
N ARG A 46 -8.55 0.55 -9.81
CA ARG A 46 -7.73 1.74 -10.07
C ARG A 46 -6.54 1.41 -10.98
N PRO A 47 -6.02 2.37 -11.76
CA PRO A 47 -4.90 2.16 -12.69
C PRO A 47 -3.67 1.48 -12.07
N ASN A 48 -3.31 1.84 -10.84
CA ASN A 48 -2.19 1.20 -10.14
C ASN A 48 -2.43 -0.29 -9.81
N THR A 49 -3.68 -0.69 -9.59
CA THR A 49 -4.04 -2.10 -9.38
C THR A 49 -3.91 -2.87 -10.70
N LEU A 50 -4.42 -2.31 -11.79
CA LEU A 50 -4.26 -2.88 -13.13
C LEU A 50 -2.78 -3.09 -13.48
N ILE A 51 -1.95 -2.05 -13.29
CA ILE A 51 -0.50 -2.12 -13.51
C ILE A 51 0.13 -3.25 -12.68
N ALA A 52 -0.21 -3.35 -11.39
CA ALA A 52 0.33 -4.37 -10.50
C ALA A 52 -0.07 -5.78 -10.95
N VAL A 53 -1.35 -5.99 -11.31
CA VAL A 53 -1.85 -7.27 -11.82
C VAL A 53 -1.13 -7.66 -13.11
N ALA A 54 -1.01 -6.74 -14.08
CA ALA A 54 -0.34 -7.01 -15.35
C ALA A 54 1.13 -7.42 -15.15
N TYR A 55 1.86 -6.71 -14.29
CA TYR A 55 3.25 -7.10 -13.96
C TYR A 55 3.33 -8.45 -13.24
N ASP A 56 2.40 -8.75 -12.34
CA ASP A 56 2.39 -10.02 -11.63
C ASP A 56 2.14 -11.20 -12.58
N LEU A 57 1.18 -11.05 -13.50
CA LEU A 57 0.89 -12.05 -14.52
C LEU A 57 2.06 -12.18 -15.50
N LYS A 58 2.65 -11.07 -15.95
CA LYS A 58 3.85 -11.14 -16.79
C LYS A 58 4.93 -11.98 -16.14
N VAL A 59 5.25 -11.72 -14.86
CA VAL A 59 6.28 -12.47 -14.14
C VAL A 59 5.90 -13.96 -13.99
N PHE A 60 4.62 -14.24 -13.72
CA PHE A 60 4.17 -15.62 -13.60
C PHE A 60 4.36 -16.40 -14.90
N PHE A 61 3.86 -15.88 -16.02
CA PHE A 61 3.93 -16.54 -17.33
C PHE A 61 5.32 -16.47 -18.00
N THR A 62 6.22 -15.61 -17.51
CA THR A 62 7.65 -15.68 -17.88
C THR A 62 8.36 -16.85 -17.21
N VAL A 63 7.93 -17.24 -16.00
CA VAL A 63 8.50 -18.38 -15.27
C VAL A 63 7.81 -19.70 -15.66
N ILE A 64 6.50 -19.65 -15.82
CA ILE A 64 5.66 -20.81 -16.18
C ILE A 64 5.19 -20.61 -17.63
N VAL A 65 5.95 -21.16 -18.55
CA VAL A 65 5.74 -21.02 -19.99
C VAL A 65 4.74 -22.10 -20.45
N LYS A 66 3.47 -21.94 -20.05
CA LYS A 66 2.33 -22.85 -20.38
C LYS A 66 1.08 -22.06 -20.69
N GLN A 67 0.18 -22.67 -21.47
CA GLN A 67 -1.17 -22.12 -21.67
C GLN A 67 -1.96 -22.14 -20.34
N PRO A 68 -2.87 -21.19 -20.12
CA PRO A 68 -3.66 -21.14 -18.87
C PRO A 68 -4.38 -22.46 -18.54
N ALA A 69 -4.90 -23.18 -19.54
CA ALA A 69 -5.59 -24.46 -19.35
C ALA A 69 -4.69 -25.59 -18.83
N ASP A 70 -3.37 -25.53 -19.11
CA ASP A 70 -2.39 -26.56 -18.76
C ASP A 70 -1.69 -26.33 -17.42
N ILE A 71 -2.02 -25.22 -16.74
CA ILE A 71 -1.36 -24.85 -15.48
C ILE A 71 -1.96 -25.63 -14.32
N THR A 72 -1.07 -26.27 -13.58
CA THR A 72 -1.39 -27.11 -12.43
C THR A 72 -0.93 -26.48 -11.11
N THR A 73 -1.37 -27.05 -10.01
CA THR A 73 -0.86 -26.67 -8.66
C THR A 73 0.67 -26.91 -8.54
N ALA A 74 1.22 -27.91 -9.22
CA ALA A 74 2.68 -28.15 -9.23
C ALA A 74 3.44 -26.98 -9.89
N ASP A 75 2.89 -26.37 -10.93
CA ASP A 75 3.47 -25.20 -11.58
C ASP A 75 3.47 -23.98 -10.64
N VAL A 76 2.39 -23.80 -9.88
CA VAL A 76 2.31 -22.75 -8.85
C VAL A 76 3.38 -22.95 -7.77
N LEU A 77 3.63 -24.17 -7.33
CA LEU A 77 4.70 -24.49 -6.39
C LEU A 77 6.09 -24.22 -6.99
N THR A 78 6.29 -24.57 -8.26
CA THR A 78 7.51 -24.24 -9.02
C THR A 78 7.73 -22.75 -9.11
N PHE A 79 6.69 -21.97 -9.39
CA PHE A 79 6.74 -20.51 -9.38
C PHE A 79 7.15 -19.96 -8.01
N ILE A 80 6.57 -20.47 -6.92
CA ILE A 80 6.92 -20.05 -5.56
C ILE A 80 8.41 -20.30 -5.28
N LYS A 81 8.92 -21.49 -5.64
CA LYS A 81 10.35 -21.84 -5.49
C LYS A 81 11.23 -20.86 -6.30
N ALA A 82 10.88 -20.58 -7.54
CA ALA A 82 11.61 -19.61 -8.38
C ALA A 82 11.63 -18.20 -7.77
N GLN A 83 10.53 -17.76 -7.12
CA GLN A 83 10.47 -16.46 -6.45
C GLN A 83 11.30 -16.40 -5.15
N ARG A 84 11.54 -17.54 -4.52
CA ARG A 84 12.35 -17.68 -3.30
C ARG A 84 13.84 -17.86 -3.61
N ALA A 85 14.19 -18.23 -4.81
CA ALA A 85 15.58 -18.41 -5.22
C ALA A 85 16.38 -17.10 -5.07
N PRO A 86 17.67 -17.17 -4.65
CA PRO A 86 18.55 -16.02 -4.64
C PRO A 86 18.64 -15.39 -6.04
N ARG A 87 18.55 -14.08 -6.13
CA ARG A 87 18.81 -13.39 -7.40
C ARG A 87 20.32 -13.43 -7.67
N ARG A 88 20.74 -13.89 -8.84
CA ARG A 88 22.14 -13.84 -9.26
C ARG A 88 22.65 -12.39 -9.15
N GLY A 89 23.71 -12.16 -8.41
CA GLY A 89 24.37 -10.87 -8.24
C GLY A 89 23.90 -10.01 -7.05
N ALA A 90 22.86 -10.38 -6.32
CA ALA A 90 22.44 -9.67 -5.12
C ALA A 90 22.71 -10.57 -3.89
N GLY A 91 23.86 -10.38 -3.25
CA GLY A 91 24.21 -10.99 -1.96
C GLY A 91 23.44 -10.38 -0.77
N VAL A 92 22.19 -9.92 -0.98
CA VAL A 92 21.38 -9.27 0.04
C VAL A 92 20.47 -10.32 0.67
N LEU A 93 20.90 -10.85 1.82
CA LEU A 93 20.01 -11.52 2.77
C LEU A 93 19.07 -10.43 3.35
N ARG A 94 17.77 -10.71 3.37
CA ARG A 94 16.84 -9.85 4.09
C ARG A 94 17.02 -10.04 5.59
N LEU A 95 17.28 -8.94 6.29
CA LEU A 95 17.47 -8.95 7.74
C LEU A 95 16.23 -9.40 8.52
N GLU A 96 15.02 -9.27 7.93
CA GLU A 96 13.76 -9.53 8.62
C GLU A 96 13.39 -11.03 8.74
N ASP A 97 13.78 -11.86 7.76
CA ASP A 97 13.41 -13.26 7.73
C ASP A 97 14.56 -14.20 7.36
N GLY A 98 15.76 -13.66 7.14
CA GLY A 98 16.95 -14.44 6.77
C GLY A 98 16.85 -15.14 5.41
N GLU A 99 15.78 -14.93 4.64
CA GLU A 99 15.52 -15.61 3.40
C GLU A 99 16.06 -14.85 2.18
N ALA A 100 16.60 -15.59 1.23
CA ALA A 100 16.95 -15.09 -0.10
C ALA A 100 15.71 -14.92 -0.98
N GLY A 101 15.80 -14.13 -2.04
CA GLY A 101 14.72 -13.94 -3.01
C GLY A 101 13.69 -12.89 -2.61
N LEU A 102 12.43 -13.04 -3.05
CA LEU A 102 11.37 -12.06 -2.81
C LEU A 102 10.67 -12.25 -1.46
N SER A 103 10.15 -11.14 -0.88
CA SER A 103 9.41 -11.22 0.38
C SER A 103 8.15 -12.08 0.26
N ALA A 104 7.79 -12.76 1.34
CA ALA A 104 6.56 -13.55 1.45
C ALA A 104 5.31 -12.73 1.07
N ARG A 105 5.28 -11.43 1.42
CA ARG A 105 4.21 -10.49 1.07
C ARG A 105 4.11 -10.26 -0.44
N THR A 106 5.26 -10.09 -1.12
CA THR A 106 5.29 -9.92 -2.58
C THR A 106 4.82 -11.17 -3.30
N ILE A 107 5.29 -12.36 -2.88
CA ILE A 107 4.87 -13.62 -3.49
C ILE A 107 3.37 -13.85 -3.27
N LYS A 108 2.86 -13.61 -2.06
CA LYS A 108 1.43 -13.71 -1.74
C LYS A 108 0.58 -12.78 -2.61
N ARG A 109 1.03 -11.54 -2.86
CA ARG A 109 0.35 -10.60 -3.76
C ARG A 109 0.31 -11.13 -5.19
N ARG A 110 1.43 -11.65 -5.71
CA ARG A 110 1.49 -12.26 -7.06
C ARG A 110 0.55 -13.44 -7.19
N LEU A 111 0.53 -14.32 -6.22
CA LEU A 111 -0.41 -15.45 -6.19
C LEU A 111 -1.88 -15.00 -6.15
N ALA A 112 -2.19 -13.89 -5.48
CA ALA A 112 -3.53 -13.33 -5.51
C ALA A 112 -3.93 -12.83 -6.91
N SER A 113 -3.00 -12.20 -7.65
CA SER A 113 -3.22 -11.78 -9.04
C SER A 113 -3.44 -12.99 -9.96
N VAL A 114 -2.63 -14.04 -9.82
CA VAL A 114 -2.77 -15.30 -10.55
C VAL A 114 -4.12 -15.98 -10.22
N SER A 115 -4.44 -16.12 -8.94
CA SER A 115 -5.71 -16.69 -8.50
C SER A 115 -6.92 -15.91 -9.01
N GLY A 116 -6.80 -14.58 -9.14
CA GLY A 116 -7.83 -13.72 -9.72
C GLY A 116 -8.07 -14.02 -11.21
N LEU A 117 -6.98 -14.19 -11.99
CA LEU A 117 -7.08 -14.61 -13.39
C LEU A 117 -7.83 -15.94 -13.53
N PHE A 118 -7.39 -16.97 -12.79
CA PHE A 118 -8.03 -18.29 -12.87
C PHE A 118 -9.49 -18.27 -12.39
N GLY A 119 -9.82 -17.47 -11.40
CA GLY A 119 -11.20 -17.24 -11.00
C GLY A 119 -12.05 -16.61 -12.11
N TYR A 120 -11.48 -15.67 -12.87
CA TYR A 120 -12.15 -15.08 -14.04
C TYR A 120 -12.32 -16.08 -15.18
N LEU A 121 -11.28 -16.85 -15.51
CA LEU A 121 -11.34 -17.86 -16.60
C LEU A 121 -12.37 -18.96 -16.30
N ILE A 122 -12.47 -19.40 -15.06
CA ILE A 122 -13.51 -20.36 -14.63
C ILE A 122 -14.91 -19.75 -14.78
N ALA A 123 -15.09 -18.49 -14.42
CA ALA A 123 -16.37 -17.81 -14.54
C ALA A 123 -16.80 -17.59 -16.01
N ARG A 124 -15.85 -17.46 -16.94
CA ARG A 124 -16.11 -17.40 -18.39
C ARG A 124 -16.60 -18.73 -18.97
N ALA A 125 -16.12 -19.85 -18.42
CA ALA A 125 -16.42 -21.22 -18.84
C ALA A 125 -16.00 -21.61 -20.28
N ASP A 126 -15.34 -20.72 -21.03
CA ASP A 126 -14.92 -20.92 -22.43
C ASP A 126 -13.39 -21.11 -22.60
N ALA A 127 -12.62 -21.01 -21.54
CA ALA A 127 -11.16 -21.06 -21.57
C ALA A 127 -10.56 -22.45 -21.28
N GLY A 128 -11.38 -23.50 -21.15
CA GLY A 128 -10.92 -24.85 -20.80
C GLY A 128 -10.35 -24.99 -19.38
N VAL A 129 -10.55 -23.97 -18.51
CA VAL A 129 -10.06 -23.94 -17.15
C VAL A 129 -11.18 -24.34 -16.17
N ASN A 130 -11.04 -25.51 -15.55
CA ASN A 130 -12.05 -26.06 -14.65
C ASN A 130 -11.77 -25.86 -13.16
N ALA A 131 -10.51 -25.57 -12.78
CA ALA A 131 -10.12 -25.39 -11.40
C ALA A 131 -9.06 -24.31 -11.26
N ASN A 132 -9.05 -23.63 -10.10
CA ASN A 132 -8.01 -22.64 -9.80
C ASN A 132 -6.75 -23.38 -9.31
N PRO A 133 -5.61 -23.29 -10.02
CA PRO A 133 -4.38 -23.98 -9.64
C PRO A 133 -3.73 -23.41 -8.38
N VAL A 134 -4.13 -22.20 -7.93
CA VAL A 134 -3.64 -21.58 -6.70
C VAL A 134 -4.48 -22.06 -5.52
N PRO A 135 -3.99 -23.01 -4.68
CA PRO A 135 -4.77 -23.53 -3.58
C PRO A 135 -5.04 -22.45 -2.53
N ARG A 136 -6.24 -22.46 -1.94
CA ARG A 136 -6.62 -21.53 -0.84
C ARG A 136 -5.86 -21.79 0.46
N GLY A 137 -5.15 -22.90 0.56
CA GLY A 137 -4.32 -23.34 1.67
C GLY A 137 -4.03 -24.84 1.57
N LEU A 138 -3.05 -25.30 2.35
CA LEU A 138 -2.73 -26.73 2.46
C LEU A 138 -3.66 -27.36 3.48
N ALA A 139 -4.23 -28.53 3.15
CA ALA A 139 -5.01 -29.32 4.10
C ALA A 139 -4.15 -29.69 5.32
N THR A 140 -4.59 -29.32 6.51
CA THR A 140 -3.94 -29.75 7.76
C THR A 140 -4.63 -31.01 8.25
N ARG A 141 -3.86 -32.10 8.46
CA ARG A 141 -4.34 -33.30 9.16
C ARG A 141 -4.78 -32.89 10.57
N GLY A 142 -6.06 -32.92 10.89
CA GLY A 142 -6.45 -32.78 12.29
C GLY A 142 -7.77 -32.11 12.63
N ARG A 143 -8.58 -31.65 11.67
CA ARG A 143 -9.94 -31.16 12.00
C ARG A 143 -10.94 -31.57 10.92
N ARG A 144 -11.38 -32.83 10.98
CA ARG A 144 -12.62 -33.25 10.35
C ARG A 144 -13.78 -32.60 11.13
N GLY A 145 -14.60 -31.80 10.46
CA GLY A 145 -15.92 -31.49 11.00
C GLY A 145 -16.38 -30.05 11.16
N ARG A 146 -15.67 -29.01 10.61
CA ARG A 146 -16.29 -27.68 10.48
C ARG A 146 -16.06 -27.10 9.10
N ALA A 147 -17.14 -26.93 8.35
CA ALA A 147 -17.17 -26.13 7.13
C ALA A 147 -16.64 -24.72 7.46
N GLY A 148 -15.53 -24.30 6.84
CA GLY A 148 -14.96 -22.97 7.03
C GLY A 148 -13.54 -22.90 7.60
N VAL A 149 -12.89 -23.99 7.95
CA VAL A 149 -11.48 -23.95 8.40
C VAL A 149 -10.58 -23.71 7.19
N ARG A 150 -10.08 -22.48 7.06
CA ARG A 150 -9.03 -22.16 6.08
C ARG A 150 -7.79 -22.99 6.39
N GLY A 151 -7.32 -23.80 5.43
CA GLY A 151 -6.08 -24.56 5.55
C GLY A 151 -4.88 -23.65 5.80
N ALA A 152 -3.73 -24.24 6.17
CA ALA A 152 -2.50 -23.48 6.36
C ALA A 152 -2.17 -22.68 5.09
N PRO A 153 -1.83 -21.38 5.20
CA PRO A 153 -1.53 -20.56 4.03
C PRO A 153 -0.31 -21.11 3.28
N LEU A 154 -0.35 -21.10 1.96
CA LEU A 154 0.78 -21.51 1.10
C LEU A 154 2.08 -20.80 1.46
N ILE A 155 1.98 -19.54 1.86
CA ILE A 155 3.11 -18.70 2.25
C ILE A 155 2.75 -18.01 3.56
N ARG A 156 3.55 -18.26 4.60
CA ARG A 156 3.49 -17.50 5.84
C ARG A 156 4.26 -16.20 5.66
N ALA A 157 3.58 -15.08 5.79
CA ALA A 157 4.22 -13.77 5.87
C ALA A 157 4.31 -13.38 7.34
N PRO A 158 5.50 -13.04 7.86
CA PRO A 158 5.63 -12.56 9.23
C PRO A 158 4.80 -11.29 9.39
N ARG A 159 4.13 -11.16 10.54
CA ARG A 159 3.43 -9.94 10.93
C ARG A 159 4.44 -9.05 11.65
N THR A 160 5.24 -8.33 10.89
CA THR A 160 6.13 -7.31 11.46
C THR A 160 5.33 -6.09 11.83
N LEU A 161 5.60 -5.54 13.01
CA LEU A 161 5.04 -4.24 13.40
C LEU A 161 5.64 -3.15 12.50
N PRO A 162 4.85 -2.18 12.04
CA PRO A 162 5.38 -1.04 11.32
C PRO A 162 6.37 -0.27 12.20
N ARG A 163 7.51 0.11 11.64
CA ARG A 163 8.41 1.03 12.32
C ARG A 163 7.75 2.41 12.38
N VAL A 164 7.73 3.01 13.55
CA VAL A 164 7.34 4.39 13.79
C VAL A 164 8.59 5.24 14.08
N LEU A 165 8.49 6.53 13.89
CA LEU A 165 9.56 7.46 14.24
C LEU A 165 9.49 7.80 15.73
N GLU A 166 10.63 7.72 16.39
CA GLU A 166 10.79 8.29 17.71
C GLU A 166 10.62 9.83 17.68
N PRO A 167 10.25 10.49 18.78
CA PRO A 167 10.08 11.93 18.81
C PRO A 167 11.26 12.70 18.23
N ALA A 168 12.48 12.37 18.65
CA ALA A 168 13.72 13.02 18.18
C ALA A 168 13.98 12.78 16.69
N GLU A 169 13.70 11.59 16.17
CA GLU A 169 13.79 11.27 14.74
C GLU A 169 12.82 12.13 13.90
N ALA A 170 11.59 12.30 14.40
CA ALA A 170 10.58 13.10 13.71
C ALA A 170 10.96 14.59 13.69
N ASP A 171 11.50 15.12 14.80
CA ASP A 171 11.93 16.51 14.89
C ASP A 171 13.14 16.75 13.99
N ALA A 172 14.14 15.88 13.99
CA ALA A 172 15.29 15.95 13.10
C ALA A 172 14.87 15.89 11.62
N PHE A 173 13.89 15.04 11.28
CA PHE A 173 13.38 14.95 9.93
C PHE A 173 12.65 16.23 9.49
N VAL A 174 11.78 16.79 10.35
CA VAL A 174 11.06 18.04 10.05
C VAL A 174 12.02 19.21 9.91
N ALA A 175 13.06 19.29 10.75
CA ALA A 175 14.11 20.31 10.65
C ALA A 175 14.91 20.21 9.35
N ALA A 176 15.09 19.00 8.82
CA ALA A 176 15.80 18.75 7.55
C ALA A 176 15.01 19.11 6.29
N LEU A 177 13.72 19.49 6.39
CA LEU A 177 12.89 19.93 5.27
C LEU A 177 13.28 21.35 4.84
N ARG A 178 13.43 21.56 3.53
CA ARG A 178 13.98 22.81 2.98
C ARG A 178 12.94 23.89 2.70
N THR A 179 11.68 23.49 2.40
CA THR A 179 10.64 24.42 1.95
C THR A 179 9.42 24.35 2.86
N GLN A 180 8.63 25.41 2.88
CA GLN A 180 7.33 25.42 3.60
C GLN A 180 6.35 24.45 2.97
N ARG A 181 6.38 24.30 1.62
CA ARG A 181 5.63 23.26 0.91
C ARG A 181 5.91 21.87 1.48
N ASP A 182 7.20 21.52 1.62
CA ASP A 182 7.61 20.20 2.07
C ASP A 182 7.18 19.98 3.54
N ARG A 183 7.31 21.02 4.38
CA ARG A 183 6.82 21.00 5.78
C ARG A 183 5.30 20.81 5.86
N ALA A 184 4.53 21.49 5.01
CA ALA A 184 3.08 21.34 4.96
C ALA A 184 2.66 19.93 4.52
N MET A 185 3.32 19.34 3.51
CA MET A 185 3.04 17.96 3.08
C MET A 185 3.35 16.93 4.17
N VAL A 186 4.49 17.08 4.84
CA VAL A 186 4.89 16.22 5.96
C VAL A 186 3.93 16.40 7.14
N ALA A 187 3.54 17.63 7.46
CA ALA A 187 2.55 17.91 8.50
C ALA A 187 1.19 17.25 8.20
N ALA A 188 0.73 17.23 6.93
CA ALA A 188 -0.48 16.52 6.54
C ALA A 188 -0.41 15.01 6.85
N MET A 189 0.75 14.39 6.66
CA MET A 189 0.98 12.97 6.96
C MET A 189 1.20 12.70 8.45
N LEU A 190 2.00 13.54 9.13
CA LEU A 190 2.45 13.32 10.51
C LEU A 190 1.41 13.77 11.56
N LEU A 191 0.60 14.78 11.24
CA LEU A 191 -0.41 15.34 12.14
C LEU A 191 -1.85 14.96 11.76
N GLY A 192 -2.12 14.72 10.48
CA GLY A 192 -3.44 14.32 9.98
C GLY A 192 -3.54 12.86 9.57
N GLY A 193 -2.41 12.18 9.45
CA GLY A 193 -2.36 10.79 9.01
C GLY A 193 -2.82 10.58 7.55
N LEU A 194 -2.70 11.60 6.69
CA LEU A 194 -3.08 11.49 5.28
C LEU A 194 -2.14 10.54 4.53
N ARG A 195 -2.68 9.81 3.54
CA ARG A 195 -1.87 9.01 2.62
C ARG A 195 -1.17 9.90 1.60
N ARG A 196 -0.06 9.44 1.03
CA ARG A 196 0.68 10.15 -0.04
C ARG A 196 -0.24 10.64 -1.17
N CYS A 197 -1.09 9.76 -1.70
CA CYS A 197 -2.02 10.14 -2.77
C CYS A 197 -3.10 11.14 -2.30
N GLU A 198 -3.52 11.07 -1.05
CA GLU A 198 -4.48 12.02 -0.46
C GLU A 198 -3.85 13.40 -0.31
N VAL A 199 -2.58 13.48 0.16
CA VAL A 199 -1.83 14.75 0.24
C VAL A 199 -1.67 15.38 -1.14
N LEU A 200 -1.24 14.60 -2.14
CA LEU A 200 -1.05 15.09 -3.50
C LEU A 200 -2.35 15.45 -4.21
N GLY A 201 -3.47 14.85 -3.82
CA GLY A 201 -4.79 15.12 -4.37
C GLY A 201 -5.57 16.23 -3.66
N LEU A 202 -5.00 16.85 -2.61
CA LEU A 202 -5.67 17.96 -1.92
C LEU A 202 -5.87 19.16 -2.84
N ARG A 203 -7.08 19.73 -2.81
CA ARG A 203 -7.43 20.96 -3.53
C ARG A 203 -7.65 22.09 -2.53
N LEU A 204 -7.58 23.32 -3.02
CA LEU A 204 -7.81 24.51 -2.21
C LEU A 204 -9.18 24.51 -1.49
N PRO A 205 -10.29 24.15 -2.15
CA PRO A 205 -11.60 24.08 -1.50
C PRO A 205 -11.71 22.99 -0.42
N ASP A 206 -10.79 22.01 -0.41
CA ASP A 206 -10.77 20.92 0.57
C ASP A 206 -10.25 21.38 1.95
N LEU A 207 -9.56 22.52 2.00
CA LEU A 207 -8.99 23.06 3.22
C LEU A 207 -10.02 23.92 3.96
N ARG A 208 -10.27 23.59 5.23
CA ARG A 208 -11.17 24.33 6.12
C ARG A 208 -10.41 24.83 7.36
N PRO A 209 -9.62 25.90 7.23
CA PRO A 209 -8.75 26.37 8.32
C PRO A 209 -9.53 26.74 9.59
N GLY A 210 -10.66 27.43 9.45
CA GLY A 210 -11.51 27.83 10.56
C GLY A 210 -12.07 26.65 11.37
N GLU A 211 -12.33 25.52 10.71
CA GLU A 211 -12.81 24.29 11.35
C GLU A 211 -11.66 23.35 11.75
N ARG A 212 -10.42 23.64 11.38
CA ARG A 212 -9.25 22.76 11.51
C ARG A 212 -9.51 21.37 10.90
N ARG A 213 -10.07 21.34 9.69
CA ARG A 213 -10.45 20.11 8.97
C ARG A 213 -9.96 20.15 7.54
N VAL A 214 -9.74 18.95 7.00
CA VAL A 214 -9.42 18.72 5.58
C VAL A 214 -10.42 17.71 5.02
N PHE A 215 -10.99 18.02 3.86
CA PHE A 215 -11.83 17.09 3.12
C PHE A 215 -10.95 16.20 2.23
N VAL A 216 -11.04 14.88 2.37
CA VAL A 216 -10.37 13.91 1.53
C VAL A 216 -11.36 13.35 0.53
N ALA A 217 -11.36 13.90 -0.69
CA ALA A 217 -12.31 13.54 -1.74
C ALA A 217 -12.05 12.13 -2.31
N ASP A 218 -10.77 11.72 -2.43
CA ASP A 218 -10.38 10.47 -3.10
C ASP A 218 -9.59 9.55 -2.17
N GLY A 219 -10.24 9.05 -1.14
CA GLY A 219 -9.68 8.05 -0.24
C GLY A 219 -9.51 6.67 -0.91
N LYS A 220 -8.80 5.73 -0.26
CA LYS A 220 -8.67 4.34 -0.73
C LYS A 220 -10.07 3.70 -0.85
N GLY A 221 -10.39 3.20 -2.05
CA GLY A 221 -11.72 2.65 -2.36
C GLY A 221 -12.80 3.69 -2.66
N GLY A 222 -12.43 4.94 -3.02
CA GLY A 222 -13.38 6.01 -3.38
C GLY A 222 -14.12 6.62 -2.17
N ARG A 223 -13.71 6.31 -0.94
CA ARG A 223 -14.39 6.80 0.26
C ARG A 223 -13.95 8.23 0.59
N GLN A 224 -14.91 9.11 0.64
CA GLN A 224 -14.72 10.48 1.11
C GLN A 224 -14.75 10.53 2.64
N ARG A 225 -13.99 11.44 3.23
CA ARG A 225 -14.02 11.70 4.67
C ARG A 225 -13.51 13.10 5.01
N ILE A 226 -13.94 13.60 6.15
CA ILE A 226 -13.41 14.82 6.76
C ILE A 226 -12.37 14.37 7.82
N VAL A 227 -11.18 14.96 7.77
CA VAL A 227 -10.06 14.66 8.66
C VAL A 227 -9.78 15.88 9.51
N PRO A 228 -9.99 15.82 10.85
CA PRO A 228 -9.47 16.81 11.78
C PRO A 228 -7.96 16.84 11.73
N ILE A 229 -7.35 18.03 11.77
CA ILE A 229 -5.91 18.18 11.71
C ILE A 229 -5.44 19.39 12.53
N SER A 230 -4.24 19.32 13.08
CA SER A 230 -3.66 20.38 13.88
C SER A 230 -3.58 21.71 13.13
N ALA A 231 -3.77 22.82 13.86
CA ALA A 231 -3.56 24.18 13.35
C ALA A 231 -2.15 24.38 12.75
N ARG A 232 -1.14 23.66 13.24
CA ARG A 232 0.24 23.69 12.72
C ARG A 232 0.32 23.33 11.22
N PHE A 233 -0.56 22.45 10.74
CA PHE A 233 -0.67 22.14 9.31
C PHE A 233 -1.11 23.39 8.52
N PHE A 234 -2.15 24.07 8.97
CA PHE A 234 -2.67 25.27 8.28
C PHE A 234 -1.67 26.42 8.32
N SER A 235 -0.95 26.60 9.41
CA SER A 235 0.14 27.58 9.48
C SER A 235 1.24 27.28 8.46
N ALA A 236 1.65 26.02 8.32
CA ALA A 236 2.62 25.63 7.30
C ALA A 236 2.11 25.82 5.88
N VAL A 237 0.82 25.55 5.62
CA VAL A 237 0.17 25.80 4.32
C VAL A 237 0.12 27.30 4.04
N ALA A 238 -0.25 28.15 4.99
CA ALA A 238 -0.25 29.59 4.84
C ALA A 238 1.14 30.13 4.49
N ALA A 239 2.16 29.74 5.25
CA ALA A 239 3.55 30.13 4.98
C ALA A 239 4.01 29.68 3.57
N TYR A 240 3.62 28.48 3.12
CA TYR A 240 3.89 28.01 1.77
C TYR A 240 3.21 28.87 0.71
N TYR A 241 1.94 29.23 0.93
CA TYR A 241 1.18 30.08 0.00
C TYR A 241 1.77 31.47 -0.14
N ASP A 242 2.14 32.08 0.96
CA ASP A 242 2.65 33.45 1.01
C ASP A 242 4.02 33.58 0.37
N SER A 243 4.91 32.60 0.61
CA SER A 243 6.34 32.73 0.26
C SER A 243 6.81 31.89 -0.91
N GLU A 244 6.17 30.78 -1.26
CA GLU A 244 6.74 29.81 -2.18
C GLU A 244 5.83 29.40 -3.35
N ARG A 245 4.51 29.36 -3.13
CA ARG A 245 3.59 28.90 -4.19
C ARG A 245 3.57 29.89 -5.35
N PRO A 246 3.83 29.44 -6.60
CA PRO A 246 3.79 30.35 -7.76
C PRO A 246 2.40 30.95 -7.93
N ARG A 247 2.32 32.26 -7.95
CA ARG A 247 1.05 33.00 -8.19
C ARG A 247 0.45 32.72 -9.57
N THR A 248 1.27 32.33 -10.52
CA THR A 248 0.86 31.94 -11.88
C THR A 248 0.31 30.52 -11.99
N SER A 249 0.26 29.77 -10.89
CA SER A 249 -0.30 28.42 -10.90
C SER A 249 -1.83 28.46 -11.04
N SER A 250 -2.33 27.92 -12.14
CA SER A 250 -3.77 27.84 -12.47
C SER A 250 -4.45 26.59 -11.89
N THR A 251 -3.70 25.68 -11.26
CA THR A 251 -4.28 24.46 -10.68
C THR A 251 -4.87 24.71 -9.30
N GLU A 252 -6.01 24.09 -9.02
CA GLU A 252 -6.59 24.04 -7.69
C GLU A 252 -5.82 23.15 -6.70
N THR A 253 -4.88 22.32 -7.20
CA THR A 253 -4.07 21.44 -6.34
C THR A 253 -3.25 22.26 -5.36
N VAL A 254 -3.29 21.90 -4.08
CA VAL A 254 -2.56 22.61 -3.02
C VAL A 254 -1.07 22.59 -3.29
N PHE A 255 -0.50 21.42 -3.52
CA PHE A 255 0.95 21.24 -3.62
C PHE A 255 1.44 21.15 -5.07
N VAL A 256 2.27 22.11 -5.46
CA VAL A 256 2.79 22.24 -6.82
C VAL A 256 4.31 22.20 -6.88
N VAL A 257 4.83 21.98 -8.07
CA VAL A 257 6.28 22.05 -8.35
C VAL A 257 6.77 23.49 -8.23
N LEU A 258 7.86 23.71 -7.47
CA LEU A 258 8.38 25.06 -7.18
C LEU A 258 9.42 25.54 -8.19
N LYS A 259 10.14 24.64 -8.87
CA LYS A 259 11.28 24.98 -9.75
C LYS A 259 11.25 24.17 -11.04
N GLY A 260 11.94 24.67 -12.06
CA GLY A 260 12.12 23.99 -13.35
C GLY A 260 10.94 24.13 -14.30
N PRO A 261 10.96 23.39 -15.44
CA PRO A 261 9.98 23.56 -16.53
C PRO A 261 8.53 23.28 -16.14
N ARG A 262 8.31 22.48 -15.10
CA ARG A 262 6.97 22.14 -14.57
C ARG A 262 6.54 22.98 -13.38
N ARG A 263 7.19 24.14 -13.15
CA ARG A 263 6.84 25.04 -12.04
C ARG A 263 5.36 25.42 -12.10
N GLY A 264 4.66 25.32 -10.97
CA GLY A 264 3.22 25.61 -10.86
C GLY A 264 2.29 24.46 -11.24
N GLN A 265 2.79 23.36 -11.80
CA GLN A 265 2.01 22.15 -12.08
C GLN A 265 1.90 21.27 -10.82
N PRO A 266 0.87 20.40 -10.72
CA PRO A 266 0.74 19.47 -9.60
C PRO A 266 1.99 18.64 -9.34
N LEU A 267 2.37 18.49 -8.08
CA LEU A 267 3.52 17.68 -7.69
C LEU A 267 3.23 16.18 -7.90
N SER A 268 4.17 15.48 -8.50
CA SER A 268 4.04 14.03 -8.74
C SER A 268 4.40 13.20 -7.50
N ALA A 269 3.95 11.93 -7.49
CA ALA A 269 4.31 10.99 -6.43
C ALA A 269 5.84 10.77 -6.34
N ALA A 270 6.52 10.67 -7.49
CA ALA A 270 7.97 10.55 -7.54
C ALA A 270 8.67 11.79 -6.95
N GLY A 271 8.19 12.99 -7.27
CA GLY A 271 8.73 14.22 -6.70
C GLY A 271 8.58 14.31 -5.18
N LEU A 272 7.46 13.83 -4.63
CA LEU A 272 7.31 13.75 -3.17
C LEU A 272 8.25 12.68 -2.57
N ASP A 273 8.39 11.52 -3.21
CA ASP A 273 9.32 10.47 -2.74
C ASP A 273 10.78 10.98 -2.73
N GLU A 274 11.20 11.76 -3.74
CA GLU A 274 12.52 12.40 -3.79
C GLU A 274 12.73 13.43 -2.66
N ILE A 275 11.71 14.23 -2.34
CA ILE A 275 11.73 15.18 -1.23
C ILE A 275 11.93 14.45 0.09
N ILE A 276 11.14 13.40 0.35
CA ILE A 276 11.22 12.59 1.57
C ILE A 276 12.60 11.93 1.67
N GLU A 277 13.10 11.33 0.59
CA GLU A 277 14.40 10.68 0.55
C GLU A 277 15.55 11.68 0.80
N GLY A 278 15.48 12.85 0.19
CA GLY A 278 16.46 13.91 0.40
C GLY A 278 16.47 14.43 1.85
N ALA A 279 15.32 14.64 2.46
CA ALA A 279 15.19 15.03 3.86
C ALA A 279 15.66 13.93 4.80
N ARG A 280 15.30 12.67 4.54
CA ARG A 280 15.75 11.49 5.28
C ARG A 280 17.29 11.44 5.39
N LYS A 281 17.97 11.57 4.23
CA LYS A 281 19.44 11.58 4.17
C LYS A 281 20.05 12.70 4.99
N ARG A 282 19.49 13.92 4.90
CA ARG A 282 19.97 15.07 5.68
C ARG A 282 19.76 14.92 7.18
N ALA A 283 18.66 14.25 7.57
CA ALA A 283 18.37 13.93 8.96
C ALA A 283 19.18 12.73 9.51
N GLY A 284 20.02 12.08 8.71
CA GLY A 284 20.80 10.91 9.11
C GLY A 284 19.97 9.65 9.38
N LEU A 285 18.70 9.60 8.91
CA LEU A 285 17.83 8.47 9.15
C LEU A 285 18.11 7.33 8.14
N THR A 286 18.17 6.09 8.62
CA THR A 286 18.44 4.92 7.77
C THR A 286 17.29 4.59 6.85
N HIS A 287 16.04 4.79 7.30
CA HIS A 287 14.84 4.48 6.54
C HIS A 287 13.69 5.39 6.93
N LEU A 288 13.00 5.94 5.94
CA LEU A 288 11.76 6.69 6.10
C LEU A 288 10.92 6.64 4.83
N THR A 289 9.60 6.49 4.99
CA THR A 289 8.62 6.53 3.92
C THR A 289 7.41 7.37 4.31
N CYS A 290 6.64 7.85 3.33
CA CYS A 290 5.35 8.52 3.60
C CYS A 290 4.42 7.66 4.47
N HIS A 291 4.50 6.34 4.34
CA HIS A 291 3.65 5.42 5.11
C HIS A 291 4.06 5.36 6.59
N GLN A 292 5.36 5.45 6.89
CA GLN A 292 5.86 5.53 8.26
C GLN A 292 5.44 6.84 8.96
N LEU A 293 5.47 7.98 8.26
CA LEU A 293 4.94 9.24 8.80
C LEU A 293 3.48 9.09 9.25
N ARG A 294 2.67 8.46 8.42
CA ARG A 294 1.28 8.17 8.74
C ARG A 294 1.14 7.17 9.91
N HIS A 295 1.95 6.12 9.95
CA HIS A 295 1.95 5.19 11.10
C HIS A 295 2.34 5.90 12.39
N THR A 296 3.37 6.74 12.36
CA THR A 296 3.78 7.56 13.50
C THR A 296 2.64 8.46 13.98
N CYS A 297 1.89 9.08 13.07
CA CYS A 297 0.70 9.86 13.44
C CYS A 297 -0.29 9.05 14.28
N PHE A 298 -0.72 7.90 13.77
CA PHE A 298 -1.75 7.11 14.46
C PHE A 298 -1.25 6.43 15.73
N THR A 299 0.02 6.05 15.80
CA THR A 299 0.63 5.54 17.03
C THR A 299 0.62 6.62 18.10
N ARG A 300 1.10 7.83 17.79
CA ARG A 300 1.09 8.97 18.73
C ARG A 300 -0.32 9.39 19.17
N LEU A 301 -1.30 9.36 18.25
CA LEU A 301 -2.70 9.62 18.61
C LEU A 301 -3.23 8.54 19.57
N ARG A 302 -2.81 7.29 19.39
CA ARG A 302 -3.17 6.20 20.30
C ARG A 302 -2.51 6.33 21.66
N GLU A 303 -1.23 6.65 21.70
CA GLU A 303 -0.47 6.93 22.93
C GLU A 303 -1.07 8.10 23.72
N ALA A 304 -1.56 9.12 23.00
CA ALA A 304 -2.29 10.25 23.59
C ALA A 304 -3.74 9.92 24.01
N GLY A 305 -4.16 8.65 23.96
CA GLY A 305 -5.46 8.20 24.45
C GLY A 305 -6.61 8.22 23.45
N MET A 306 -6.36 8.53 22.15
CA MET A 306 -7.43 8.54 21.14
C MET A 306 -8.01 7.13 20.97
N ALA A 307 -9.34 7.02 21.00
CA ALA A 307 -10.06 5.75 20.85
C ALA A 307 -9.76 5.10 19.48
N LEU A 308 -9.71 3.76 19.45
CA LEU A 308 -9.34 3.00 18.25
C LEU A 308 -10.31 3.22 17.09
N GLU A 309 -11.59 3.37 17.38
CA GLU A 309 -12.68 3.65 16.45
C GLU A 309 -12.51 5.05 15.82
N ALA A 310 -12.10 6.03 16.62
CA ALA A 310 -11.79 7.37 16.13
C ALA A 310 -10.55 7.37 15.21
N ILE A 311 -9.51 6.60 15.57
CA ILE A 311 -8.33 6.38 14.70
C ILE A 311 -8.76 5.68 13.41
N GLN A 312 -9.65 4.68 13.46
CA GLN A 312 -10.17 3.99 12.27
C GLN A 312 -10.88 4.97 11.34
N ALA A 313 -11.75 5.82 11.88
CA ALA A 313 -12.46 6.84 11.11
C ALA A 313 -11.50 7.85 10.49
N GLN A 314 -10.56 8.39 11.27
CA GLN A 314 -9.51 9.30 10.82
C GLN A 314 -8.67 8.66 9.70
N ALA A 315 -8.25 7.42 9.88
CA ALA A 315 -7.45 6.67 8.92
C ALA A 315 -8.22 6.31 7.64
N GLY A 316 -9.54 6.27 7.67
CA GLY A 316 -10.37 5.74 6.60
C GLY A 316 -10.05 4.26 6.33
N HIS A 317 -9.96 3.45 7.39
CA HIS A 317 -9.79 2.01 7.29
C HIS A 317 -11.15 1.34 7.15
N ALA A 318 -11.29 0.47 6.13
CA ALA A 318 -12.51 -0.29 5.91
C ALA A 318 -12.76 -1.34 6.98
N SER A 319 -11.69 -1.79 7.66
CA SER A 319 -11.73 -2.81 8.72
C SER A 319 -10.92 -2.36 9.92
N ILE A 320 -11.43 -2.65 11.11
CA ILE A 320 -10.76 -2.43 12.40
C ILE A 320 -9.43 -3.19 12.49
N GLU A 321 -9.31 -4.34 11.83
CA GLU A 321 -8.07 -5.13 11.76
C GLU A 321 -6.87 -4.29 11.27
N SER A 322 -7.10 -3.38 10.32
CA SER A 322 -6.06 -2.47 9.84
C SER A 322 -5.64 -1.42 10.87
N THR A 323 -6.47 -1.19 11.89
CA THR A 323 -6.23 -0.22 12.95
C THR A 323 -5.65 -0.89 14.21
N ARG A 324 -5.93 -2.18 14.41
CA ARG A 324 -5.42 -2.95 15.55
C ARG A 324 -3.90 -2.98 15.66
N VAL A 325 -3.19 -2.76 14.57
CA VAL A 325 -1.72 -2.65 14.59
C VAL A 325 -1.23 -1.56 15.55
N TYR A 326 -2.01 -0.50 15.74
CA TYR A 326 -1.66 0.59 16.66
C TYR A 326 -1.84 0.25 18.14
N LEU A 327 -2.58 -0.82 18.47
CA LEU A 327 -2.63 -1.38 19.84
C LEU A 327 -1.27 -2.00 20.22
N HIS A 328 -0.61 -2.64 19.26
CA HIS A 328 0.67 -3.30 19.51
C HIS A 328 1.86 -2.34 19.46
N LEU A 329 1.69 -1.15 18.89
CA LEU A 329 2.73 -0.12 18.79
C LEU A 329 2.72 0.83 19.99
N ALA A 330 1.58 0.99 20.66
CA ALA A 330 1.41 1.90 21.79
C ALA A 330 1.67 1.18 23.13
N ASN A 331 2.90 0.71 23.37
CA ASN A 331 3.28 -0.03 24.56
C ASN A 331 3.10 0.79 25.83
N ASP A 332 3.47 2.08 25.82
CA ASP A 332 3.36 2.98 26.99
C ASP A 332 1.90 3.22 27.34
N TRP A 333 1.03 3.31 26.36
CA TRP A 333 -0.41 3.39 26.60
C TRP A 333 -0.93 2.13 27.30
N LEU A 334 -0.53 0.92 26.86
CA LEU A 334 -0.95 -0.34 27.49
C LEU A 334 -0.47 -0.43 28.93
N ALA A 335 0.77 -0.03 29.21
CA ALA A 335 1.32 0.03 30.55
C ALA A 335 0.54 1.01 31.44
N GLY A 336 0.23 2.21 30.91
CA GLY A 336 -0.58 3.19 31.61
C GLY A 336 -2.01 2.74 31.91
N GLU A 337 -2.68 2.05 30.97
CA GLU A 337 -4.01 1.46 31.20
C GLU A 337 -3.95 0.37 32.28
N TYR A 338 -2.95 -0.50 32.21
CA TYR A 338 -2.77 -1.55 33.21
C TYR A 338 -2.57 -0.97 34.62
N LEU A 339 -1.68 0.02 34.78
CA LEU A 339 -1.42 0.65 36.07
C LEU A 339 -2.67 1.33 36.64
N ARG A 340 -3.43 2.07 35.82
CA ARG A 340 -4.70 2.68 36.26
C ARG A 340 -5.72 1.63 36.71
N ALA A 341 -5.83 0.51 35.97
CA ALA A 341 -6.73 -0.58 36.33
C ALA A 341 -6.28 -1.29 37.60
N ALA A 342 -4.98 -1.52 37.78
CA ALA A 342 -4.41 -2.13 38.97
C ALA A 342 -4.66 -1.26 40.24
N GLU A 343 -4.37 0.05 40.14
CA GLU A 343 -4.63 1.01 41.21
C GLU A 343 -6.11 1.04 41.61
N ALA A 344 -7.03 0.97 40.62
CA ALA A 344 -8.48 0.89 40.90
C ALA A 344 -8.90 -0.39 41.61
N ILE A 345 -8.27 -1.53 41.27
CA ILE A 345 -8.51 -2.82 41.93
C ILE A 345 -7.95 -2.79 43.35
N ASP A 346 -6.72 -2.29 43.54
CA ASP A 346 -6.09 -2.19 44.84
C ASP A 346 -6.88 -1.27 45.79
N ALA A 347 -7.40 -0.15 45.28
CA ALA A 347 -8.26 0.75 46.05
C ALA A 347 -9.60 0.09 46.50
N GLN A 348 -10.11 -0.92 45.80
CA GLN A 348 -11.29 -1.69 46.18
C GLN A 348 -10.95 -2.72 47.23
N SER A 349 -9.75 -3.32 47.20
CA SER A 349 -9.31 -4.36 48.13
C SER A 349 -9.03 -3.81 49.54
N VAL A 350 -8.70 -2.53 49.68
CA VAL A 350 -8.47 -1.88 51.01
C VAL A 350 -9.77 -1.53 51.75
N ARG A 351 -10.93 -1.67 51.10
CA ARG A 351 -12.25 -1.41 51.69
C ARG A 351 -12.98 -2.68 52.16
N SER A 352 -12.38 -3.83 51.99
CA SER A 352 -12.85 -5.13 52.50
C SER A 352 -12.02 -5.56 53.72
#